data_31ee077ba0845a6cac73201a653dabd4
#
_entry.id   31ee077ba0845a6cac73201a653dabd4
#
_cell.length_a   1.000
_cell.length_b   1.000
_cell.length_c   1.000
_cell.angle_alpha   90.00
_cell.angle_beta   90.00
_cell.angle_gamma   90.00
#
_symmetry.space_group_name_H-M   'P 1'
#
loop_
_entity.id
_entity.type
_entity.pdbx_description
1 polymer ?
#
loop_
_entity_poly.entity_id
_entity_poly.type
_entity_poly.pdbx_seq_one_letter_code
_entity_poly.pdbx_strand_id
1 'polypeptide(L)'
;SVKTAETAGKLLDEIVPSIAKTSDLVQEIAAASQEQSAGVSQVNNAMNQMNQITQQNASASEELAATAEEMTGQSEQLQSLMAFFKIGHGGSGADARRNQRYADAEPAIDLDEALQAHSEWKIKLRRGISHREEMDAATIARDNCCKLGKWLHGPGKRQYQQLPSFRDCMQKHAVFHREAGRVAEIINSGQYDQAESMLDRGSAYAAASSAVGLAIAELKIQANL
;
A
#
# COMPACT_ATOMS: atom_id res chain seq x y z
N SER A 1 2.28 11.14 78.07
CA SER A 1 3.58 11.41 77.40
C SER A 1 4.31 10.14 76.96
N VAL A 2 4.40 9.03 77.73
CA VAL A 2 5.05 7.80 77.28
C VAL A 2 4.27 7.14 76.12
N LYS A 3 2.96 7.03 76.24
CA LYS A 3 2.08 6.45 75.23
C LYS A 3 2.11 7.19 73.89
N THR A 4 2.32 8.49 73.92
CA THR A 4 2.47 9.31 72.68
C THR A 4 3.83 9.04 72.01
N ALA A 5 4.90 8.83 72.79
CA ALA A 5 6.23 8.49 72.26
C ALA A 5 6.23 7.07 71.63
N GLU A 6 5.56 6.10 72.27
CA GLU A 6 5.39 4.74 71.68
C GLU A 6 4.61 4.76 70.35
N THR A 7 3.53 5.57 70.27
CA THR A 7 2.76 5.72 69.04
C THR A 7 3.57 6.38 67.93
N ALA A 8 4.34 7.42 68.29
CA ALA A 8 5.25 8.08 67.34
C ALA A 8 6.34 7.12 66.83
N GLY A 9 6.91 6.27 67.69
CA GLY A 9 7.89 5.25 67.29
C GLY A 9 7.30 4.28 66.27
N LYS A 10 6.10 3.74 66.53
CA LYS A 10 5.40 2.83 65.60
C LYS A 10 5.10 3.47 64.24
N LEU A 11 4.67 4.73 64.22
CA LEU A 11 4.45 5.45 62.97
C LEU A 11 5.75 5.68 62.16
N LEU A 12 6.87 5.91 62.84
CA LEU A 12 8.18 6.03 62.19
C LEU A 12 8.62 4.68 61.59
N ASP A 13 8.38 3.55 62.30
CA ASP A 13 8.71 2.24 61.82
C ASP A 13 7.90 1.86 60.54
N GLU A 14 6.71 2.44 60.33
CA GLU A 14 5.90 2.26 59.14
C GLU A 14 6.28 3.21 58.00
N ILE A 15 6.63 4.46 58.32
CA ILE A 15 6.95 5.51 57.34
C ILE A 15 8.33 5.31 56.74
N VAL A 16 9.36 4.95 57.52
CA VAL A 16 10.74 4.81 57.04
C VAL A 16 10.86 3.78 55.92
N PRO A 17 10.26 2.57 56.00
CA PRO A 17 10.27 1.60 54.88
C PRO A 17 9.54 2.12 53.64
N SER A 18 8.43 2.88 53.84
CA SER A 18 7.68 3.47 52.71
C SER A 18 8.50 4.54 51.98
N ILE A 19 9.28 5.35 52.72
CA ILE A 19 10.19 6.32 52.13
C ILE A 19 11.31 5.61 51.35
N ALA A 20 11.90 4.56 51.91
CA ALA A 20 12.93 3.79 51.25
C ALA A 20 12.42 3.24 49.92
N LYS A 21 11.23 2.60 49.93
CA LYS A 21 10.59 2.09 48.71
C LYS A 21 10.31 3.19 47.67
N THR A 22 9.91 4.37 48.14
CA THR A 22 9.69 5.52 47.21
C THR A 22 11.02 5.99 46.60
N SER A 23 12.10 5.99 47.39
CA SER A 23 13.43 6.32 46.88
C SER A 23 13.92 5.35 45.81
N ASP A 24 13.69 4.04 46.02
CA ASP A 24 14.02 3.00 45.02
C ASP A 24 13.23 3.19 43.71
N LEU A 25 11.92 3.46 43.82
CA LEU A 25 11.09 3.74 42.66
C LEU A 25 11.54 5.00 41.89
N VAL A 26 11.95 6.05 42.61
CA VAL A 26 12.48 7.26 41.96
C VAL A 26 13.78 6.97 41.20
N GLN A 27 14.66 6.10 41.73
CA GLN A 27 15.87 5.68 41.05
C GLN A 27 15.54 4.86 39.78
N GLU A 28 14.57 3.94 39.84
CA GLU A 28 14.12 3.17 38.66
C GLU A 28 13.53 4.11 37.61
N ILE A 29 12.71 5.07 37.99
CA ILE A 29 12.16 6.07 37.05
C ILE A 29 13.28 6.91 36.41
N ALA A 30 14.30 7.30 37.18
CA ALA A 30 15.43 8.04 36.64
C ALA A 30 16.20 7.21 35.59
N ALA A 31 16.45 5.95 35.88
CA ALA A 31 17.12 5.04 34.95
C ALA A 31 16.27 4.83 33.66
N ALA A 32 14.97 4.56 33.79
CA ALA A 32 14.06 4.44 32.66
C ALA A 32 13.98 5.73 31.84
N SER A 33 14.01 6.90 32.48
CA SER A 33 14.01 8.20 31.78
C SER A 33 15.29 8.43 30.98
N GLN A 34 16.44 7.95 31.47
CA GLN A 34 17.69 7.99 30.70
C GLN A 34 17.64 7.08 29.48
N GLU A 35 17.10 5.87 29.62
CA GLU A 35 16.95 4.96 28.52
C GLU A 35 15.97 5.52 27.47
N GLN A 36 14.85 6.11 27.89
CA GLN A 36 13.93 6.80 27.01
C GLN A 36 14.60 7.97 26.25
N SER A 37 15.43 8.75 26.92
CA SER A 37 16.16 9.86 26.28
C SER A 37 17.11 9.34 25.18
N ALA A 38 17.82 8.25 25.46
CA ALA A 38 18.66 7.58 24.45
C ALA A 38 17.83 7.06 23.28
N GLY A 39 16.67 6.43 23.53
CA GLY A 39 15.75 5.98 22.52
C GLY A 39 15.21 7.10 21.63
N VAL A 40 14.83 8.23 22.23
CA VAL A 40 14.40 9.42 21.48
C VAL A 40 15.51 9.97 20.59
N SER A 41 16.75 9.95 21.07
CA SER A 41 17.92 10.35 20.26
C SER A 41 18.11 9.45 19.04
N GLN A 42 17.94 8.13 19.20
CA GLN A 42 18.00 7.18 18.07
C GLN A 42 16.87 7.41 17.07
N VAL A 43 15.64 7.67 17.54
CA VAL A 43 14.50 8.01 16.67
C VAL A 43 14.79 9.30 15.88
N ASN A 44 15.33 10.34 16.51
CA ASN A 44 15.70 11.57 15.81
C ASN A 44 16.76 11.33 14.72
N ASN A 45 17.76 10.50 14.99
CA ASN A 45 18.74 10.12 13.98
C ASN A 45 18.11 9.35 12.81
N ALA A 46 17.21 8.41 13.09
CA ALA A 46 16.49 7.68 12.05
C ALA A 46 15.59 8.60 11.20
N MET A 47 14.94 9.58 11.82
CA MET A 47 14.14 10.59 11.11
C MET A 47 14.98 11.49 10.21
N ASN A 48 16.19 11.87 10.66
CA ASN A 48 17.12 12.62 9.82
C ASN A 48 17.57 11.81 8.59
N GLN A 49 17.87 10.51 8.77
CA GLN A 49 18.19 9.62 7.66
C GLN A 49 17.01 9.47 6.70
N MET A 50 15.78 9.33 7.22
CA MET A 50 14.58 9.24 6.40
C MET A 50 14.35 10.51 5.58
N ASN A 51 14.56 11.69 6.16
CA ASN A 51 14.51 12.96 5.44
C ASN A 51 15.53 13.01 4.30
N GLN A 52 16.74 12.53 4.54
CA GLN A 52 17.79 12.48 3.52
C GLN A 52 17.42 11.53 2.38
N ILE A 53 16.89 10.33 2.69
CA ILE A 53 16.41 9.38 1.70
C ILE A 53 15.23 9.97 0.90
N THR A 54 14.32 10.67 1.56
CA THR A 54 13.18 11.33 0.89
C THR A 54 13.66 12.39 -0.10
N GLN A 55 14.65 13.20 0.27
CA GLN A 55 15.24 14.17 -0.65
C GLN A 55 15.96 13.51 -1.82
N GLN A 56 16.71 12.43 -1.57
CA GLN A 56 17.35 11.65 -2.64
C GLN A 56 16.32 11.05 -3.60
N ASN A 57 15.22 10.51 -3.08
CA ASN A 57 14.13 9.97 -3.90
C ASN A 57 13.44 11.06 -4.72
N ALA A 58 13.25 12.26 -4.16
CA ALA A 58 12.69 13.39 -4.91
C ALA A 58 13.62 13.79 -6.08
N SER A 59 14.93 13.92 -5.82
CA SER A 59 15.92 14.23 -6.88
C SER A 59 16.00 13.13 -7.96
N ALA A 60 15.96 11.86 -7.55
CA ALA A 60 15.95 10.74 -8.48
C ALA A 60 14.66 10.70 -9.33
N SER A 61 13.51 11.10 -8.75
CA SER A 61 12.26 11.21 -9.49
C SER A 61 12.27 12.34 -10.52
N GLU A 62 12.90 13.48 -10.20
CA GLU A 62 13.09 14.58 -11.14
C GLU A 62 14.03 14.18 -12.29
N GLU A 63 15.11 13.46 -12.01
CA GLU A 63 16.05 12.96 -13.02
C GLU A 63 15.37 11.90 -13.93
N LEU A 64 14.55 11.01 -13.35
CA LEU A 64 13.75 10.06 -14.11
C LEU A 64 12.74 10.77 -15.03
N ALA A 65 12.08 11.81 -14.56
CA ALA A 65 11.14 12.61 -15.36
C ALA A 65 11.87 13.27 -16.54
N ALA A 66 13.03 13.89 -16.30
CA ALA A 66 13.84 14.50 -17.35
C ALA A 66 14.31 13.47 -18.40
N THR A 67 14.73 12.27 -17.94
CA THR A 67 15.13 11.17 -18.82
C THR A 67 13.96 10.68 -19.67
N ALA A 68 12.76 10.60 -19.10
CA ALA A 68 11.54 10.20 -19.82
C ALA A 68 11.14 11.22 -20.89
N GLU A 69 11.28 12.52 -20.61
CA GLU A 69 11.08 13.60 -21.61
C GLU A 69 12.10 13.50 -22.75
N GLU A 70 13.38 13.28 -22.42
CA GLU A 70 14.43 13.10 -23.44
C GLU A 70 14.17 11.87 -24.32
N MET A 71 13.77 10.73 -23.72
CA MET A 71 13.41 9.51 -24.46
C MET A 71 12.20 9.75 -25.38
N THR A 72 11.22 10.53 -24.93
CA THR A 72 10.05 10.90 -25.74
C THR A 72 10.50 11.71 -26.96
N GLY A 73 11.36 12.72 -26.77
CA GLY A 73 11.92 13.52 -27.85
C GLY A 73 12.74 12.68 -28.84
N GLN A 74 13.56 11.74 -28.35
CA GLN A 74 14.32 10.82 -29.21
C GLN A 74 13.40 9.90 -30.01
N SER A 75 12.30 9.41 -29.40
CA SER A 75 11.29 8.61 -30.10
C SER A 75 10.60 9.37 -31.22
N GLU A 76 10.23 10.62 -31.00
CA GLU A 76 9.64 11.48 -32.01
C GLU A 76 10.63 11.77 -33.17
N GLN A 77 11.90 11.98 -32.83
CA GLN A 77 12.96 12.16 -33.82
C GLN A 77 13.19 10.90 -34.67
N LEU A 78 13.18 9.71 -34.03
CA LEU A 78 13.25 8.41 -34.71
C LEU A 78 12.04 8.19 -35.63
N GLN A 79 10.83 8.52 -35.17
CA GLN A 79 9.64 8.46 -36.02
C GLN A 79 9.72 9.38 -37.23
N SER A 80 10.24 10.58 -37.04
CA SER A 80 10.47 11.54 -38.14
C SER A 80 11.52 11.02 -39.17
N LEU A 81 12.62 10.43 -38.69
CA LEU A 81 13.62 9.79 -39.53
C LEU A 81 13.04 8.59 -40.30
N MET A 82 12.23 7.76 -39.64
CA MET A 82 11.58 6.63 -40.28
C MET A 82 10.53 7.05 -41.31
N ALA A 83 9.86 8.18 -41.11
CA ALA A 83 8.92 8.74 -42.09
C ALA A 83 9.61 9.14 -43.42
N PHE A 84 10.92 9.44 -43.40
CA PHE A 84 11.72 9.68 -44.59
C PHE A 84 11.95 8.43 -45.44
N PHE A 85 11.98 7.25 -44.80
CA PHE A 85 12.09 5.97 -45.49
C PHE A 85 10.71 5.56 -46.05
N LYS A 86 10.37 6.01 -47.25
CA LYS A 86 9.25 5.43 -48.00
C LYS A 86 9.60 4.00 -48.38
N ILE A 87 9.25 3.06 -47.50
CA ILE A 87 9.23 1.64 -47.84
C ILE A 87 8.14 1.48 -48.90
N GLY A 88 8.57 1.24 -50.17
CA GLY A 88 7.69 1.19 -51.31
C GLY A 88 6.48 0.27 -51.06
N HIS A 89 5.31 0.86 -51.05
CA HIS A 89 4.04 0.14 -50.97
C HIS A 89 3.70 -0.44 -52.34
N GLY A 90 4.18 -1.64 -52.59
CA GLY A 90 3.55 -2.52 -53.54
C GLY A 90 2.52 -3.40 -52.81
N GLY A 91 1.25 -3.05 -52.87
CA GLY A 91 0.23 -3.93 -52.27
C GLY A 91 -0.99 -3.20 -51.70
N SER A 92 -1.81 -2.68 -52.61
CA SER A 92 -3.17 -2.24 -52.33
C SER A 92 -4.01 -3.36 -51.69
N GLY A 93 -4.49 -3.15 -50.47
CA GLY A 93 -5.56 -3.97 -49.88
C GLY A 93 -5.36 -4.53 -48.47
N ALA A 94 -4.11 -4.53 -47.94
CA ALA A 94 -3.85 -5.10 -46.61
C ALA A 94 -3.81 -4.01 -45.50
N ASP A 95 -3.54 -2.75 -45.84
CA ASP A 95 -3.36 -1.68 -44.85
C ASP A 95 -4.66 -1.14 -44.26
N ALA A 96 -5.77 -1.19 -44.98
CA ALA A 96 -7.07 -0.81 -44.43
C ALA A 96 -7.54 -1.78 -43.32
N ARG A 97 -7.19 -3.06 -43.40
CA ARG A 97 -7.51 -4.06 -42.37
C ARG A 97 -6.52 -4.02 -41.21
N ARG A 98 -5.30 -3.54 -41.42
CA ARG A 98 -4.29 -3.41 -40.38
C ARG A 98 -4.52 -2.16 -39.53
N ASN A 99 -4.88 -1.04 -40.12
CA ASN A 99 -5.27 0.18 -39.38
C ASN A 99 -6.58 -0.01 -38.59
N GLN A 100 -7.51 -0.80 -39.10
CA GLN A 100 -8.73 -1.15 -38.35
C GLN A 100 -8.44 -2.05 -37.14
N ARG A 101 -7.40 -2.90 -37.18
CA ARG A 101 -6.97 -3.69 -36.01
C ARG A 101 -6.29 -2.85 -34.92
N TYR A 102 -5.68 -1.71 -35.27
CA TYR A 102 -5.11 -0.79 -34.28
C TYR A 102 -6.13 0.21 -33.72
N ALA A 103 -7.22 0.47 -34.44
CA ALA A 103 -8.33 1.28 -33.95
C ALA A 103 -9.22 0.53 -32.95
N ASP A 104 -9.26 -0.83 -33.04
CA ASP A 104 -9.97 -1.71 -32.12
C ASP A 104 -9.07 -2.28 -31.00
N ALA A 105 -7.81 -1.82 -30.89
CA ALA A 105 -6.94 -2.15 -29.77
C ALA A 105 -7.49 -1.44 -28.51
N GLU A 106 -8.28 -2.17 -27.74
CA GLU A 106 -8.67 -1.73 -26.40
C GLU A 106 -7.39 -1.33 -25.63
N PRO A 107 -7.42 -0.25 -24.84
CA PRO A 107 -6.23 0.28 -24.17
C PRO A 107 -5.56 -0.84 -23.36
N ALA A 108 -4.27 -1.04 -23.62
CA ALA A 108 -3.46 -1.96 -22.85
C ALA A 108 -3.56 -1.58 -21.36
N ILE A 109 -3.73 -2.58 -20.50
CA ILE A 109 -3.75 -2.33 -19.07
C ILE A 109 -2.33 -2.07 -18.58
N ASP A 110 -2.18 -1.03 -17.77
CA ASP A 110 -0.98 -0.84 -16.97
C ASP A 110 -1.11 -1.64 -15.66
N LEU A 111 -0.37 -2.74 -15.56
CA LEU A 111 -0.38 -3.61 -14.38
C LEU A 111 0.41 -3.00 -13.20
N ASP A 112 1.33 -2.06 -13.42
CA ASP A 112 1.99 -1.31 -12.34
C ASP A 112 1.00 -0.33 -11.70
N GLU A 113 0.22 0.41 -12.50
CA GLU A 113 -0.87 1.24 -11.99
C GLU A 113 -1.90 0.39 -11.23
N ALA A 114 -2.22 -0.80 -11.74
CA ALA A 114 -3.15 -1.71 -11.07
C ALA A 114 -2.61 -2.19 -9.72
N LEU A 115 -1.32 -2.55 -9.64
CA LEU A 115 -0.65 -2.96 -8.41
C LEU A 115 -0.66 -1.82 -7.37
N GLN A 116 -0.30 -0.62 -7.79
CA GLN A 116 -0.33 0.57 -6.94
C GLN A 116 -1.74 0.84 -6.40
N ALA A 117 -2.74 0.84 -7.28
CA ALA A 117 -4.13 1.05 -6.89
C ALA A 117 -4.62 0.05 -5.84
N HIS A 118 -4.16 -1.22 -5.89
CA HIS A 118 -4.49 -2.24 -4.90
C HIS A 118 -3.73 -2.05 -3.59
N SER A 119 -2.50 -1.56 -3.61
CA SER A 119 -1.74 -1.23 -2.39
C SER A 119 -2.35 -0.08 -1.60
N GLU A 120 -2.99 0.87 -2.27
CA GLU A 120 -3.63 2.04 -1.65
C GLU A 120 -4.93 1.72 -0.90
N TRP A 121 -5.53 0.54 -1.13
CA TRP A 121 -6.80 0.21 -0.48
C TRP A 121 -6.73 0.18 1.03
N LYS A 122 -5.62 -0.25 1.61
CA LYS A 122 -5.43 -0.22 3.07
C LYS A 122 -5.50 1.21 3.62
N ILE A 123 -4.94 2.17 2.88
CA ILE A 123 -4.98 3.60 3.26
C ILE A 123 -6.42 4.12 3.16
N LYS A 124 -7.14 3.76 2.10
CA LYS A 124 -8.55 4.17 1.90
C LYS A 124 -9.46 3.62 3.01
N LEU A 125 -9.30 2.35 3.37
CA LEU A 125 -10.07 1.73 4.46
C LEU A 125 -9.75 2.37 5.81
N ARG A 126 -8.47 2.61 6.13
CA ARG A 126 -8.07 3.34 7.35
C ARG A 126 -8.60 4.75 7.40
N ARG A 127 -8.66 5.44 6.27
CA ARG A 127 -9.29 6.74 6.19
C ARG A 127 -10.78 6.66 6.51
N GLY A 128 -11.49 5.68 5.97
CA GLY A 128 -12.90 5.43 6.31
C GLY A 128 -13.11 5.23 7.82
N ILE A 129 -12.20 4.46 8.48
CA ILE A 129 -12.23 4.25 9.93
C ILE A 129 -11.99 5.57 10.68
N SER A 130 -10.91 6.29 10.36
CA SER A 130 -10.49 7.48 11.12
C SER A 130 -11.44 8.66 10.96
N HIS A 131 -12.05 8.82 9.79
CA HIS A 131 -13.01 9.90 9.51
C HIS A 131 -14.46 9.47 9.74
N ARG A 132 -14.71 8.18 10.05
CA ARG A 132 -16.06 7.60 10.19
C ARG A 132 -16.91 7.81 8.94
N GLU A 133 -16.28 7.71 7.77
CA GLU A 133 -16.92 7.89 6.47
C GLU A 133 -17.65 6.60 6.08
N GLU A 134 -18.88 6.72 5.60
CA GLU A 134 -19.60 5.62 4.98
C GLU A 134 -18.95 5.24 3.65
N MET A 135 -18.79 3.95 3.40
CA MET A 135 -18.14 3.41 2.21
C MET A 135 -19.15 2.60 1.39
N ASP A 136 -19.06 2.64 0.07
CA ASP A 136 -19.85 1.77 -0.80
C ASP A 136 -19.32 0.33 -0.77
N ALA A 137 -19.63 -0.38 0.32
CA ALA A 137 -19.17 -1.74 0.57
C ALA A 137 -19.62 -2.71 -0.54
N ALA A 138 -20.81 -2.50 -1.10
CA ALA A 138 -21.35 -3.34 -2.17
C ALA A 138 -20.52 -3.22 -3.46
N THR A 139 -20.09 -2.02 -3.84
CA THR A 139 -19.20 -1.82 -5.00
C THR A 139 -17.78 -2.28 -4.70
N ILE A 140 -17.27 -2.04 -3.50
CA ILE A 140 -15.94 -2.49 -3.07
C ILE A 140 -15.82 -4.01 -3.13
N ALA A 141 -16.86 -4.75 -2.73
CA ALA A 141 -16.87 -6.20 -2.75
C ALA A 141 -16.86 -6.84 -4.16
N ARG A 142 -17.20 -6.04 -5.20
CA ARG A 142 -17.26 -6.55 -6.58
C ARG A 142 -15.92 -6.42 -7.28
N ASP A 143 -15.44 -7.53 -7.81
CA ASP A 143 -14.15 -7.63 -8.50
C ASP A 143 -14.13 -7.12 -9.94
N ASN A 144 -15.27 -6.67 -10.47
CA ASN A 144 -15.42 -6.16 -11.84
C ASN A 144 -15.61 -4.63 -11.93
N CYS A 145 -15.46 -3.91 -10.82
CA CYS A 145 -15.71 -2.47 -10.76
C CYS A 145 -14.44 -1.62 -10.95
N CYS A 146 -13.28 -2.11 -10.53
CA CYS A 146 -12.00 -1.42 -10.70
C CYS A 146 -11.43 -1.58 -12.13
N LYS A 147 -10.41 -0.79 -12.49
CA LYS A 147 -9.76 -0.87 -13.82
C LYS A 147 -9.26 -2.28 -14.14
N LEU A 148 -8.53 -2.91 -13.18
CA LEU A 148 -8.03 -4.27 -13.34
C LEU A 148 -9.18 -5.27 -13.50
N GLY A 149 -10.22 -5.17 -12.69
CA GLY A 149 -11.38 -6.06 -12.75
C GLY A 149 -12.11 -5.99 -14.10
N LYS A 150 -12.33 -4.78 -14.61
CA LYS A 150 -12.93 -4.59 -15.94
C LYS A 150 -12.09 -5.25 -17.02
N TRP A 151 -10.77 -5.14 -16.95
CA TRP A 151 -9.85 -5.77 -17.87
C TRP A 151 -9.85 -7.31 -17.71
N LEU A 152 -9.78 -7.81 -16.47
CA LEU A 152 -9.78 -9.24 -16.18
C LEU A 152 -11.08 -9.93 -16.67
N HIS A 153 -12.23 -9.27 -16.56
CA HIS A 153 -13.50 -9.80 -17.02
C HIS A 153 -13.81 -9.50 -18.51
N GLY A 154 -13.03 -8.62 -19.12
CA GLY A 154 -13.18 -8.15 -20.50
C GLY A 154 -12.02 -8.57 -21.41
N PRO A 155 -11.21 -7.60 -21.89
CA PRO A 155 -10.17 -7.85 -22.89
C PRO A 155 -9.09 -8.80 -22.42
N GLY A 156 -8.66 -8.72 -21.18
CA GLY A 156 -7.66 -9.63 -20.62
C GLY A 156 -8.10 -11.09 -20.66
N LYS A 157 -9.37 -11.36 -20.36
CA LYS A 157 -9.92 -12.72 -20.44
C LYS A 157 -9.85 -13.26 -21.85
N ARG A 158 -10.20 -12.46 -22.87
CA ARG A 158 -10.15 -12.90 -24.27
C ARG A 158 -8.74 -13.29 -24.70
N GLN A 159 -7.73 -12.59 -24.21
CA GLN A 159 -6.35 -12.74 -24.64
C GLN A 159 -5.54 -13.73 -23.79
N TYR A 160 -5.74 -13.72 -22.45
CA TYR A 160 -4.84 -14.38 -21.51
C TYR A 160 -5.49 -15.49 -20.68
N GLN A 161 -6.76 -15.86 -20.91
CA GLN A 161 -7.47 -16.87 -20.11
C GLN A 161 -6.79 -18.24 -20.05
N GLN A 162 -5.92 -18.56 -21.02
CA GLN A 162 -5.18 -19.82 -21.04
C GLN A 162 -3.98 -19.82 -20.09
N LEU A 163 -3.47 -18.63 -19.71
CA LEU A 163 -2.35 -18.53 -18.77
C LEU A 163 -2.80 -18.92 -17.36
N PRO A 164 -2.03 -19.79 -16.68
CA PRO A 164 -2.29 -20.12 -15.27
C PRO A 164 -2.27 -18.88 -14.36
N SER A 165 -1.31 -17.97 -14.58
CA SER A 165 -1.19 -16.71 -13.83
C SER A 165 -2.40 -15.79 -14.00
N PHE A 166 -3.03 -15.77 -15.18
CA PHE A 166 -4.24 -15.01 -15.42
C PHE A 166 -5.41 -15.51 -14.56
N ARG A 167 -5.62 -16.83 -14.53
CA ARG A 167 -6.68 -17.45 -13.72
C ARG A 167 -6.42 -17.26 -12.22
N ASP A 168 -5.17 -17.40 -11.80
CA ASP A 168 -4.77 -17.16 -10.41
C ASP A 168 -4.99 -15.69 -10.01
N CYS A 169 -4.58 -14.74 -10.86
CA CYS A 169 -4.80 -13.32 -10.64
C CYS A 169 -6.30 -12.99 -10.51
N MET A 170 -7.14 -13.51 -11.42
CA MET A 170 -8.58 -13.31 -11.37
C MET A 170 -9.19 -13.83 -10.06
N GLN A 171 -8.78 -15.03 -9.60
CA GLN A 171 -9.27 -15.62 -8.37
C GLN A 171 -8.85 -14.81 -7.15
N LYS A 172 -7.57 -14.45 -7.05
CA LYS A 172 -7.04 -13.67 -5.92
C LYS A 172 -7.58 -12.25 -5.88
N HIS A 173 -7.81 -11.65 -7.03
CA HIS A 173 -8.45 -10.35 -7.16
C HIS A 173 -9.89 -10.37 -6.61
N ALA A 174 -10.67 -11.41 -6.94
CA ALA A 174 -12.01 -11.57 -6.38
C ALA A 174 -12.01 -11.77 -4.87
N VAL A 175 -11.03 -12.54 -4.34
CA VAL A 175 -10.87 -12.70 -2.88
C VAL A 175 -10.53 -11.37 -2.21
N PHE A 176 -9.61 -10.60 -2.79
CA PHE A 176 -9.23 -9.30 -2.26
C PHE A 176 -10.42 -8.33 -2.17
N HIS A 177 -11.20 -8.20 -3.22
CA HIS A 177 -12.37 -7.32 -3.23
C HIS A 177 -13.43 -7.75 -2.21
N ARG A 178 -13.66 -9.06 -2.05
CA ARG A 178 -14.57 -9.58 -1.03
C ARG A 178 -14.12 -9.22 0.39
N GLU A 179 -12.83 -9.39 0.71
CA GLU A 179 -12.30 -9.05 2.03
C GLU A 179 -12.30 -7.53 2.26
N ALA A 180 -11.98 -6.72 1.24
CA ALA A 180 -12.09 -5.26 1.32
C ALA A 180 -13.54 -4.80 1.58
N GLY A 181 -14.50 -5.43 0.89
CA GLY A 181 -15.93 -5.17 1.11
C GLY A 181 -16.38 -5.49 2.53
N ARG A 182 -15.92 -6.62 3.10
CA ARG A 182 -16.20 -6.98 4.50
C ARG A 182 -15.69 -5.93 5.49
N VAL A 183 -14.46 -5.43 5.28
CA VAL A 183 -13.95 -4.35 6.13
C VAL A 183 -14.82 -3.10 6.01
N ALA A 184 -15.23 -2.74 4.79
CA ALA A 184 -16.10 -1.59 4.56
C ALA A 184 -17.49 -1.77 5.21
N GLU A 185 -18.08 -2.97 5.22
CA GLU A 185 -19.33 -3.28 5.93
C GLU A 185 -19.19 -3.07 7.46
N ILE A 186 -18.08 -3.50 8.04
CA ILE A 186 -17.80 -3.30 9.46
C ILE A 186 -17.58 -1.82 9.79
N ILE A 187 -16.92 -1.04 8.90
CA ILE A 187 -16.81 0.42 9.04
C ILE A 187 -18.22 1.05 9.05
N ASN A 188 -19.07 0.69 8.08
CA ASN A 188 -20.44 1.23 7.96
C ASN A 188 -21.32 0.86 9.16
N SER A 189 -21.04 -0.26 9.83
CA SER A 189 -21.74 -0.65 11.07
C SER A 189 -21.23 0.09 12.32
N GLY A 190 -20.22 0.98 12.18
CA GLY A 190 -19.65 1.74 13.29
C GLY A 190 -18.68 0.97 14.18
N GLN A 191 -18.30 -0.25 13.80
CA GLN A 191 -17.42 -1.14 14.58
C GLN A 191 -15.94 -0.88 14.22
N TYR A 192 -15.45 0.34 14.49
CA TYR A 192 -14.15 0.82 14.01
C TYR A 192 -12.96 0.03 14.57
N ASP A 193 -12.99 -0.39 15.84
CA ASP A 193 -11.91 -1.20 16.43
C ASP A 193 -11.82 -2.58 15.78
N GLN A 194 -12.97 -3.17 15.45
CA GLN A 194 -13.02 -4.43 14.72
C GLN A 194 -12.51 -4.24 13.29
N ALA A 195 -12.90 -3.17 12.60
CA ALA A 195 -12.44 -2.86 11.26
C ALA A 195 -10.90 -2.65 11.21
N GLU A 196 -10.33 -1.96 12.20
CA GLU A 196 -8.87 -1.80 12.31
C GLU A 196 -8.17 -3.16 12.51
N SER A 197 -8.70 -4.02 13.40
CA SER A 197 -8.16 -5.37 13.60
C SER A 197 -8.20 -6.23 12.34
N MET A 198 -9.19 -6.02 11.47
CA MET A 198 -9.28 -6.70 10.17
C MET A 198 -8.21 -6.25 9.17
N LEU A 199 -7.53 -5.12 9.41
CA LEU A 199 -6.42 -4.62 8.59
C LEU A 199 -5.03 -5.01 9.12
N ASP A 200 -4.96 -5.69 10.29
CA ASP A 200 -3.72 -6.09 10.92
C ASP A 200 -2.98 -7.20 10.17
N ARG A 201 -1.70 -7.38 10.53
CA ARG A 201 -0.89 -8.49 10.00
C ARG A 201 -1.53 -9.82 10.36
N GLY A 202 -1.64 -10.72 9.38
CA GLY A 202 -2.24 -12.04 9.57
C GLY A 202 -3.77 -12.09 9.40
N SER A 203 -4.44 -10.95 9.20
CA SER A 203 -5.86 -10.92 8.89
C SER A 203 -6.14 -11.48 7.48
N ALA A 204 -7.40 -11.85 7.23
CA ALA A 204 -7.85 -12.31 5.92
C ALA A 204 -7.64 -11.24 4.84
N TYR A 205 -7.90 -9.96 5.16
CA TYR A 205 -7.62 -8.84 4.26
C TYR A 205 -6.13 -8.72 3.94
N ALA A 206 -5.25 -8.76 4.95
CA ALA A 206 -3.81 -8.65 4.73
C ALA A 206 -3.27 -9.80 3.87
N ALA A 207 -3.75 -11.03 4.09
CA ALA A 207 -3.41 -12.18 3.28
C ALA A 207 -3.89 -12.02 1.83
N ALA A 208 -5.14 -11.59 1.63
CA ALA A 208 -5.71 -11.35 0.31
C ALA A 208 -4.99 -10.22 -0.44
N SER A 209 -4.65 -9.12 0.25
CA SER A 209 -3.90 -7.99 -0.31
C SER A 209 -2.50 -8.40 -0.79
N SER A 210 -1.78 -9.20 -0.01
CA SER A 210 -0.47 -9.72 -0.42
C SER A 210 -0.60 -10.70 -1.60
N ALA A 211 -1.61 -11.58 -1.55
CA ALA A 211 -1.82 -12.59 -2.59
C ALA A 211 -2.17 -11.96 -3.94
N VAL A 212 -3.03 -10.93 -3.97
CA VAL A 212 -3.38 -10.25 -5.23
C VAL A 212 -2.19 -9.48 -5.80
N GLY A 213 -1.38 -8.84 -4.95
CA GLY A 213 -0.17 -8.14 -5.40
C GLY A 213 0.82 -9.09 -6.10
N LEU A 214 1.09 -10.24 -5.49
CA LEU A 214 1.95 -11.27 -6.09
C LEU A 214 1.37 -11.81 -7.41
N ALA A 215 0.06 -12.02 -7.46
CA ALA A 215 -0.59 -12.55 -8.66
C ALA A 215 -0.59 -11.54 -9.83
N ILE A 216 -0.72 -10.24 -9.55
CA ILE A 216 -0.59 -9.19 -10.58
C ILE A 216 0.84 -9.16 -11.11
N ALA A 217 1.86 -9.23 -10.25
CA ALA A 217 3.26 -9.24 -10.65
C ALA A 217 3.61 -10.49 -11.50
N GLU A 218 3.12 -11.66 -11.09
CA GLU A 218 3.31 -12.91 -11.84
C GLU A 218 2.62 -12.86 -13.21
N LEU A 219 1.40 -12.31 -13.28
CA LEU A 219 0.68 -12.12 -14.53
C LEU A 219 1.45 -11.19 -15.47
N LYS A 220 2.00 -10.08 -14.96
CA LYS A 220 2.81 -9.13 -15.72
C LYS A 220 3.99 -9.83 -16.40
N ILE A 221 4.72 -10.67 -15.65
CA ILE A 221 5.88 -11.40 -16.16
C ILE A 221 5.46 -12.42 -17.23
N GLN A 222 4.44 -13.23 -16.96
CA GLN A 222 4.02 -14.31 -17.89
C GLN A 222 3.31 -13.81 -19.13
N ALA A 223 2.57 -12.71 -19.04
CA ALA A 223 1.88 -12.10 -20.17
C ALA A 223 2.77 -11.13 -20.98
N ASN A 224 3.97 -10.81 -20.45
CA ASN A 224 4.91 -9.83 -21.02
C ASN A 224 4.24 -8.45 -21.24
N LEU A 225 3.57 -7.96 -20.17
CA LEU A 225 2.82 -6.70 -20.10
C LEU A 225 3.59 -5.65 -19.31
#